data_e816f77ede274f27cf2b84c6082dd881
#
_entry.id   e816f77ede274f27cf2b84c6082dd881
#
_cell.length_a   1.000
_cell.length_b   1.000
_cell.length_c   1.000
_cell.angle_alpha   90.00
_cell.angle_beta   90.00
_cell.angle_gamma   90.00
#
_symmetry.space_group_name_H-M   'P 1'
#
loop_
_entity.id
_entity.type
_entity.pdbx_description
1 polymer ?
#
loop_
_entity_poly.entity_id
_entity_poly.type
_entity_poly.pdbx_seq_one_letter_code
_entity_poly.pdbx_strand_id
1 'polypeptide(L)'
;MSAVTTLTLCWRIERRDGVTFGLTAHDRDLVVDGLTYRAAPGMTPSAIVRDDTLDAPAMSVEGALSHAAIREGDLLAGRYDGARVAVFAIDWERPGAAVPVASGRIGAVEAGRGSFAAEVLGGEVRLEAPVIEATSPGCRATLGDRRCRVAMRGRRKLVRVVAQEGERLVLAAGARFARGRLRWIGGANGGLSAFVVAADAESVTLEVVPGFEGKGALVELSEGCDGTLSTCRDRFGNVANFRGEPHLPGIDLLTRYPGA
;
A
#
# COMPACT_ATOMS: atom_id res chain seq x y z
N MET A 1 17.64 -44.70 9.06
CA MET A 1 18.07 -43.45 9.66
C MET A 1 17.42 -42.33 8.85
N SER A 2 16.50 -41.61 9.46
CA SER A 2 15.88 -40.44 8.78
C SER A 2 16.94 -39.35 8.65
N ALA A 3 17.25 -38.89 7.43
CA ALA A 3 18.17 -37.80 7.22
C ALA A 3 17.54 -36.54 7.83
N VAL A 4 18.24 -35.90 8.76
CA VAL A 4 17.82 -34.62 9.31
C VAL A 4 17.92 -33.61 8.15
N THR A 5 16.81 -32.95 7.83
CA THR A 5 16.84 -31.91 6.79
C THR A 5 17.54 -30.66 7.34
N THR A 6 18.48 -30.14 6.58
CA THR A 6 19.19 -28.88 6.86
C THR A 6 18.52 -27.68 6.19
N LEU A 7 17.31 -27.89 5.60
CA LEU A 7 16.55 -26.83 4.97
C LEU A 7 15.73 -26.03 5.99
N THR A 8 15.79 -24.71 5.87
CA THR A 8 14.95 -23.79 6.62
C THR A 8 14.28 -22.79 5.68
N LEU A 9 13.14 -22.25 6.11
CA LEU A 9 12.43 -21.21 5.37
C LEU A 9 12.95 -19.82 5.76
N CYS A 10 13.05 -18.97 4.76
CA CYS A 10 13.39 -17.56 4.90
C CYS A 10 12.35 -16.70 4.20
N TRP A 11 12.02 -15.57 4.81
CA TRP A 11 11.10 -14.56 4.28
C TRP A 11 11.86 -13.26 4.08
N ARG A 12 11.87 -12.74 2.87
CA ARG A 12 12.34 -11.41 2.55
C ARG A 12 11.13 -10.50 2.38
N ILE A 13 11.05 -9.46 3.18
CA ILE A 13 9.96 -8.50 3.18
C ILE A 13 10.50 -7.15 2.74
N GLU A 14 9.92 -6.59 1.68
CA GLU A 14 10.27 -5.30 1.11
C GLU A 14 9.07 -4.36 1.20
N ARG A 15 9.12 -3.40 2.11
CA ARG A 15 8.06 -2.43 2.34
C ARG A 15 8.08 -1.35 1.25
N ARG A 16 6.95 -0.68 1.06
CA ARG A 16 6.83 0.42 0.08
C ARG A 16 7.64 1.67 0.44
N ASP A 17 7.99 1.84 1.71
CA ASP A 17 8.86 2.93 2.19
C ASP A 17 10.35 2.66 1.98
N GLY A 18 10.71 1.53 1.37
CA GLY A 18 12.08 1.13 1.03
C GLY A 18 12.78 0.32 2.11
N VAL A 19 12.12 0.05 3.25
CA VAL A 19 12.68 -0.82 4.28
C VAL A 19 12.62 -2.26 3.82
N THR A 20 13.76 -2.95 3.84
CA THR A 20 13.89 -4.38 3.55
C THR A 20 14.45 -5.09 4.78
N PHE A 21 13.87 -6.21 5.15
CA PHE A 21 14.38 -7.07 6.22
C PHE A 21 14.07 -8.54 5.93
N GLY A 22 14.83 -9.42 6.59
CA GLY A 22 14.70 -10.85 6.49
C GLY A 22 14.30 -11.48 7.82
N LEU A 23 13.48 -12.53 7.74
CA LEU A 23 13.14 -13.41 8.85
C LEU A 23 13.43 -14.87 8.44
N THR A 24 13.74 -15.73 9.40
CA THR A 24 13.94 -17.16 9.16
C THR A 24 13.25 -18.00 10.22
N ALA A 25 12.75 -19.18 9.83
CA ALA A 25 12.21 -20.16 10.76
C ALA A 25 13.32 -20.87 11.58
N HIS A 26 14.59 -20.65 11.22
CA HIS A 26 15.71 -21.18 11.98
C HIS A 26 15.82 -20.56 13.37
N ASP A 27 16.43 -21.25 14.32
CA ASP A 27 16.64 -20.80 15.70
C ASP A 27 17.77 -19.76 15.84
N ARG A 28 18.53 -19.51 14.77
CA ARG A 28 19.63 -18.52 14.70
C ARG A 28 19.49 -17.63 13.47
N ASP A 29 20.06 -16.43 13.59
CA ASP A 29 20.17 -15.50 12.46
C ASP A 29 21.01 -16.13 11.35
N LEU A 30 20.56 -15.95 10.10
CA LEU A 30 21.26 -16.41 8.90
C LEU A 30 21.63 -15.20 8.02
N VAL A 31 22.78 -15.25 7.37
CA VAL A 31 23.17 -14.24 6.39
C VAL A 31 23.09 -14.84 4.98
N VAL A 32 22.25 -14.27 4.14
CA VAL A 32 22.04 -14.70 2.76
C VAL A 32 22.13 -13.49 1.85
N ASP A 33 22.98 -13.51 0.84
CA ASP A 33 23.18 -12.42 -0.11
C ASP A 33 23.39 -11.03 0.55
N GLY A 34 24.11 -11.01 1.67
CA GLY A 34 24.41 -9.78 2.41
C GLY A 34 23.28 -9.23 3.28
N LEU A 35 22.11 -9.88 3.29
CA LEU A 35 21.01 -9.55 4.18
C LEU A 35 20.98 -10.51 5.37
N THR A 36 20.83 -9.95 6.58
CA THR A 36 20.63 -10.75 7.79
C THR A 36 19.16 -11.13 7.94
N TYR A 37 18.89 -12.43 7.93
CA TYR A 37 17.57 -13.01 8.23
C TYR A 37 17.53 -13.34 9.71
N ARG A 38 16.71 -12.60 10.45
CA ARG A 38 16.61 -12.75 11.89
C ARG A 38 15.80 -13.96 12.27
N ALA A 39 16.23 -14.66 13.30
CA ALA A 39 15.52 -15.81 13.83
C ALA A 39 14.10 -15.44 14.29
N ALA A 40 13.10 -16.09 13.73
CA ALA A 40 11.69 -15.93 14.04
C ALA A 40 10.99 -17.29 14.01
N PRO A 41 11.34 -18.21 14.95
CA PRO A 41 10.87 -19.61 14.91
C PRO A 41 9.34 -19.76 15.07
N GLY A 42 8.64 -18.69 15.51
CA GLY A 42 7.18 -18.66 15.57
C GLY A 42 6.49 -18.24 14.25
N MET A 43 7.24 -17.98 13.18
CA MET A 43 6.66 -17.70 11.87
C MET A 43 6.43 -19.01 11.11
N THR A 44 5.18 -19.35 10.92
CA THR A 44 4.76 -20.52 10.14
C THR A 44 3.95 -20.06 8.93
N PRO A 45 4.35 -20.44 7.70
CA PRO A 45 3.48 -20.27 6.56
C PRO A 45 2.34 -21.31 6.65
N SER A 46 1.14 -20.94 6.21
CA SER A 46 0.13 -21.94 5.90
C SER A 46 0.59 -22.83 4.75
N ALA A 47 -0.10 -23.96 4.54
CA ALA A 47 0.13 -24.77 3.35
C ALA A 47 -0.03 -23.88 2.10
N ILE A 48 0.95 -23.90 1.21
CA ILE A 48 0.86 -23.27 -0.10
C ILE A 48 0.06 -24.23 -0.97
N VAL A 49 -1.20 -23.92 -1.19
CA VAL A 49 -2.03 -24.67 -2.15
C VAL A 49 -1.68 -24.14 -3.54
N ARG A 50 -1.06 -24.99 -4.36
CA ARG A 50 -0.90 -24.77 -5.79
C ARG A 50 -1.89 -25.72 -6.47
N ASP A 51 -2.91 -25.15 -7.08
CA ASP A 51 -3.78 -25.88 -7.98
C ASP A 51 -3.67 -25.28 -9.40
N ASP A 52 -4.20 -26.01 -10.39
CA ASP A 52 -4.21 -25.59 -11.77
C ASP A 52 -5.39 -24.63 -12.06
N THR A 53 -6.08 -24.13 -11.02
CA THR A 53 -7.14 -23.15 -11.17
C THR A 53 -6.56 -21.75 -11.32
N LEU A 54 -7.31 -20.85 -11.97
CA LEU A 54 -6.95 -19.43 -12.08
C LEU A 54 -7.25 -18.64 -10.78
N ASP A 55 -7.75 -19.34 -9.75
CA ASP A 55 -7.95 -18.74 -8.45
C ASP A 55 -6.60 -18.37 -7.82
N ALA A 56 -6.47 -17.15 -7.38
CA ALA A 56 -5.23 -16.67 -6.78
C ALA A 56 -4.89 -17.50 -5.55
N PRO A 57 -3.74 -18.22 -5.52
CA PRO A 57 -3.34 -18.93 -4.34
C PRO A 57 -3.09 -17.93 -3.21
N ALA A 58 -3.98 -17.90 -2.25
CA ALA A 58 -3.78 -17.16 -1.03
C ALA A 58 -2.90 -18.01 -0.10
N MET A 59 -1.75 -17.48 0.27
CA MET A 59 -0.93 -18.02 1.36
C MET A 59 -1.15 -17.13 2.57
N SER A 60 -1.49 -17.69 3.72
CA SER A 60 -1.44 -16.94 4.98
C SER A 60 -0.10 -17.18 5.67
N VAL A 61 0.41 -16.14 6.29
CA VAL A 61 1.59 -16.19 7.16
C VAL A 61 1.15 -15.76 8.54
N GLU A 62 1.30 -16.66 9.50
CA GLU A 62 1.06 -16.36 10.91
C GLU A 62 2.39 -16.17 11.62
N GLY A 63 2.44 -15.24 12.56
CA GLY A 63 3.63 -14.97 13.32
C GLY A 63 3.36 -14.32 14.68
N ALA A 64 4.32 -14.43 15.57
CA ALA A 64 4.25 -13.77 16.88
C ALA A 64 4.69 -12.31 16.75
N LEU A 65 3.91 -11.40 17.35
CA LEU A 65 4.24 -9.96 17.47
C LEU A 65 5.43 -9.67 18.42
N SER A 66 6.00 -10.71 19.03
CA SER A 66 7.16 -10.59 19.91
C SER A 66 8.45 -10.24 19.17
N HIS A 67 8.46 -10.25 17.84
CA HIS A 67 9.67 -9.94 17.07
C HIS A 67 9.86 -8.43 16.91
N ALA A 68 11.05 -7.92 17.27
CA ALA A 68 11.37 -6.48 17.19
C ALA A 68 11.26 -5.87 15.78
N ALA A 69 11.23 -6.72 14.72
CA ALA A 69 11.11 -6.29 13.34
C ALA A 69 9.64 -6.03 12.92
N ILE A 70 8.66 -6.64 13.61
CA ILE A 70 7.23 -6.50 13.28
C ILE A 70 6.53 -5.98 14.53
N ARG A 71 6.15 -4.72 14.52
CA ARG A 71 5.46 -4.06 15.63
C ARG A 71 3.98 -3.94 15.29
N GLU A 72 3.12 -4.21 16.26
CA GLU A 72 1.66 -4.07 16.12
C GLU A 72 1.25 -2.69 15.59
N GLY A 73 1.84 -1.61 16.15
CA GLY A 73 1.58 -0.26 15.67
C GLY A 73 1.94 -0.03 14.21
N ASP A 74 3.00 -0.67 13.71
CA ASP A 74 3.39 -0.58 12.29
C ASP A 74 2.43 -1.37 11.38
N LEU A 75 1.89 -2.50 11.85
CA LEU A 75 0.87 -3.27 11.15
C LEU A 75 -0.43 -2.47 11.04
N LEU A 76 -0.94 -1.97 12.18
CA LEU A 76 -2.17 -1.18 12.24
C LEU A 76 -2.07 0.15 11.48
N ALA A 77 -0.87 0.73 11.37
CA ALA A 77 -0.62 1.92 10.57
C ALA A 77 -0.53 1.64 9.05
N GLY A 78 -0.66 0.38 8.61
CA GLY A 78 -0.61 0.01 7.20
C GLY A 78 0.79 0.06 6.56
N ARG A 79 1.87 0.01 7.37
CA ARG A 79 3.25 0.04 6.84
C ARG A 79 3.58 -1.17 5.98
N TYR A 80 2.87 -2.26 6.19
CA TYR A 80 3.07 -3.52 5.48
C TYR A 80 2.13 -3.69 4.30
N ASP A 81 1.15 -2.80 4.12
CA ASP A 81 0.16 -2.90 3.04
C ASP A 81 0.82 -2.93 1.67
N GLY A 82 0.60 -4.03 0.95
CA GLY A 82 1.17 -4.27 -0.35
C GLY A 82 2.70 -4.39 -0.35
N ALA A 83 3.36 -4.62 0.79
CA ALA A 83 4.77 -4.99 0.85
C ALA A 83 5.02 -6.27 0.03
N ARG A 84 6.17 -6.35 -0.61
CA ARG A 84 6.56 -7.58 -1.32
C ARG A 84 7.08 -8.59 -0.34
N VAL A 85 6.68 -9.85 -0.52
CA VAL A 85 7.19 -10.99 0.24
C VAL A 85 7.76 -12.00 -0.74
N ALA A 86 8.96 -12.47 -0.45
CA ALA A 86 9.55 -13.63 -1.10
C ALA A 86 9.87 -14.68 -0.03
N VAL A 87 9.37 -15.89 -0.22
CA VAL A 87 9.61 -17.05 0.64
C VAL A 87 10.48 -18.03 -0.12
N PHE A 88 11.54 -18.47 0.50
CA PHE A 88 12.46 -19.46 -0.09
C PHE A 88 13.03 -20.39 0.98
N ALA A 89 13.41 -21.58 0.54
CA ALA A 89 14.13 -22.53 1.37
C ALA A 89 15.63 -22.43 1.11
N ILE A 90 16.43 -22.56 2.16
CA ILE A 90 17.88 -22.55 2.10
C ILE A 90 18.47 -23.63 3.00
N ASP A 91 19.57 -24.22 2.56
CA ASP A 91 20.39 -25.08 3.43
C ASP A 91 21.17 -24.19 4.41
N TRP A 92 20.83 -24.27 5.69
CA TRP A 92 21.45 -23.41 6.72
C TRP A 92 22.87 -23.81 7.07
N GLU A 93 23.30 -25.07 6.80
CA GLU A 93 24.68 -25.50 6.95
C GLU A 93 25.56 -25.04 5.81
N ARG A 94 25.00 -24.95 4.60
CA ARG A 94 25.70 -24.55 3.38
C ARG A 94 24.85 -23.51 2.63
N PRO A 95 24.83 -22.26 3.11
CA PRO A 95 24.07 -21.23 2.42
C PRO A 95 24.54 -21.08 0.96
N GLY A 96 23.78 -21.63 0.05
CA GLY A 96 24.04 -21.65 -1.39
C GLY A 96 22.82 -21.13 -2.14
N ALA A 97 22.49 -21.77 -3.26
CA ALA A 97 21.32 -21.38 -4.06
C ALA A 97 20.02 -21.52 -3.25
N ALA A 98 19.29 -20.41 -3.10
CA ALA A 98 17.99 -20.40 -2.50
C ALA A 98 16.95 -21.07 -3.42
N VAL A 99 16.11 -21.92 -2.87
CA VAL A 99 15.00 -22.55 -3.60
C VAL A 99 13.74 -21.71 -3.40
N PRO A 100 13.22 -21.03 -4.44
CA PRO A 100 12.01 -20.22 -4.31
C PRO A 100 10.80 -21.12 -3.95
N VAL A 101 10.05 -20.71 -2.95
CA VAL A 101 8.85 -21.41 -2.49
C VAL A 101 7.61 -20.63 -2.87
N ALA A 102 7.53 -19.35 -2.54
CA ALA A 102 6.42 -18.48 -2.87
C ALA A 102 6.86 -17.02 -2.97
N SER A 103 6.07 -16.23 -3.67
CA SER A 103 6.24 -14.78 -3.67
C SER A 103 4.89 -14.09 -3.86
N GLY A 104 4.76 -12.90 -3.29
CA GLY A 104 3.50 -12.16 -3.38
C GLY A 104 3.60 -10.77 -2.78
N ARG A 105 2.43 -10.25 -2.43
CA ARG A 105 2.27 -9.00 -1.70
C ARG A 105 1.42 -9.22 -0.47
N ILE A 106 1.75 -8.54 0.60
CA ILE A 106 0.91 -8.52 1.79
C ILE A 106 -0.42 -7.84 1.43
N GLY A 107 -1.51 -8.58 1.61
CA GLY A 107 -2.88 -8.12 1.50
C GLY A 107 -3.44 -7.68 2.86
N ALA A 108 -4.54 -8.30 3.28
CA ALA A 108 -5.11 -8.04 4.60
C ALA A 108 -4.15 -8.49 5.72
N VAL A 109 -4.07 -7.69 6.76
CA VAL A 109 -3.31 -8.01 7.99
C VAL A 109 -4.23 -7.92 9.17
N GLU A 110 -4.31 -9.00 9.94
CA GLU A 110 -5.03 -9.05 11.20
C GLU A 110 -4.01 -9.09 12.35
N ALA A 111 -4.12 -8.14 13.27
CA ALA A 111 -3.32 -8.11 14.48
C ALA A 111 -4.18 -8.55 15.67
N GLY A 112 -3.69 -9.53 16.43
CA GLY A 112 -4.35 -10.07 17.61
C GLY A 112 -3.45 -9.99 18.85
N ARG A 113 -3.89 -10.56 19.98
CA ARG A 113 -3.17 -10.53 21.25
C ARG A 113 -1.81 -11.24 21.16
N GLY A 114 -0.77 -10.50 20.73
CA GLY A 114 0.60 -11.01 20.64
C GLY A 114 0.91 -11.81 19.37
N SER A 115 -0.01 -11.88 18.41
CA SER A 115 0.19 -12.54 17.12
C SER A 115 -0.38 -11.69 16.00
N PHE A 116 0.04 -11.97 14.77
CA PHE A 116 -0.55 -11.41 13.56
C PHE A 116 -0.78 -12.53 12.54
N ALA A 117 -1.77 -12.32 11.68
CA ALA A 117 -1.97 -13.08 10.46
C ALA A 117 -1.90 -12.12 9.28
N ALA A 118 -1.17 -12.48 8.25
CA ALA A 118 -1.05 -11.69 7.04
C ALA A 118 -1.36 -12.57 5.83
N GLU A 119 -2.27 -12.11 5.00
CA GLU A 119 -2.54 -12.72 3.71
C GLU A 119 -1.42 -12.34 2.73
N VAL A 120 -0.90 -13.30 1.98
CA VAL A 120 0.06 -13.04 0.91
C VAL A 120 -0.60 -13.36 -0.42
N LEU A 121 -0.92 -12.31 -1.15
CA LEU A 121 -1.56 -12.38 -2.46
C LEU A 121 -0.51 -12.66 -3.55
N GLY A 122 -0.71 -13.73 -4.29
CA GLY A 122 0.13 -14.12 -5.43
C GLY A 122 0.05 -13.12 -6.60
N GLY A 123 0.80 -13.41 -7.65
CA GLY A 123 0.80 -12.58 -8.86
C GLY A 123 -0.52 -12.65 -9.64
N GLU A 124 -1.27 -13.69 -9.45
CA GLU A 124 -2.54 -14.04 -10.12
C GLU A 124 -3.66 -13.04 -9.80
N VAL A 125 -3.66 -12.45 -8.59
CA VAL A 125 -4.60 -11.35 -8.22
C VAL A 125 -4.59 -10.20 -9.24
N ARG A 126 -3.49 -10.02 -9.97
CA ARG A 126 -3.41 -9.02 -11.03
C ARG A 126 -4.22 -9.40 -12.27
N LEU A 127 -4.52 -10.68 -12.45
CA LEU A 127 -5.34 -11.20 -13.57
C LEU A 127 -6.83 -11.02 -13.28
N GLU A 128 -7.23 -10.87 -12.03
CA GLU A 128 -8.61 -10.56 -11.63
C GLU A 128 -8.99 -9.11 -11.93
N ALA A 129 -8.00 -8.25 -12.13
CA ALA A 129 -8.28 -6.85 -12.47
C ALA A 129 -8.92 -6.78 -13.87
N PRO A 130 -10.04 -6.04 -14.03
CA PRO A 130 -10.70 -5.90 -15.31
C PRO A 130 -9.74 -5.27 -16.33
N VAL A 131 -9.61 -5.90 -17.50
CA VAL A 131 -8.76 -5.42 -18.60
C VAL A 131 -9.32 -4.12 -19.20
N ILE A 132 -10.63 -3.96 -19.15
CA ILE A 132 -11.34 -2.80 -19.70
C ILE A 132 -11.86 -1.96 -18.54
N GLU A 133 -11.51 -0.68 -18.55
CA GLU A 133 -12.05 0.27 -17.57
C GLU A 133 -13.54 0.52 -17.82
N ALA A 134 -14.33 0.54 -16.75
CA ALA A 134 -15.72 0.96 -16.83
C ALA A 134 -15.83 2.43 -17.25
N THR A 135 -16.83 2.76 -18.06
CA THR A 135 -17.16 4.14 -18.42
C THR A 135 -17.58 4.93 -17.19
N SER A 136 -17.16 6.18 -17.11
CA SER A 136 -17.45 7.06 -15.97
C SER A 136 -17.54 8.51 -16.45
N PRO A 137 -18.51 9.32 -15.97
CA PRO A 137 -18.53 10.75 -16.27
C PRO A 137 -17.32 11.49 -15.72
N GLY A 138 -16.70 10.98 -14.64
CA GLY A 138 -15.49 11.52 -14.03
C GLY A 138 -14.21 10.96 -14.66
N CYS A 139 -13.13 11.73 -14.59
CA CYS A 139 -11.80 11.32 -15.03
C CYS A 139 -11.25 10.18 -14.18
N ARG A 140 -10.85 9.07 -14.81
CA ARG A 140 -10.25 7.90 -14.17
C ARG A 140 -8.72 8.01 -13.97
N ALA A 141 -8.10 9.08 -14.48
CA ALA A 141 -6.68 9.34 -14.27
C ALA A 141 -6.43 10.01 -12.93
N THR A 142 -5.30 9.68 -12.29
CA THR A 142 -4.82 10.40 -11.11
C THR A 142 -4.06 11.65 -11.55
N LEU A 143 -4.24 12.77 -10.84
CA LEU A 143 -3.56 14.02 -11.19
C LEU A 143 -2.04 13.82 -11.27
N GLY A 144 -1.47 14.13 -12.42
CA GLY A 144 -0.04 14.03 -12.69
C GLY A 144 0.47 12.62 -13.04
N ASP A 145 -0.41 11.62 -13.19
CA ASP A 145 -0.03 10.29 -13.69
C ASP A 145 0.30 10.31 -15.19
N ARG A 146 0.69 9.15 -15.73
CA ARG A 146 1.05 8.97 -17.15
C ARG A 146 -0.11 9.29 -18.10
N ARG A 147 -1.37 9.17 -17.64
CA ARG A 147 -2.57 9.43 -18.43
C ARG A 147 -2.97 10.89 -18.33
N CYS A 148 -2.93 11.47 -17.13
CA CYS A 148 -3.25 12.88 -16.86
C CYS A 148 -2.21 13.84 -17.46
N ARG A 149 -0.91 13.57 -17.26
CA ARG A 149 0.22 14.38 -17.78
C ARG A 149 0.33 15.81 -17.26
N VAL A 150 -0.48 16.22 -16.31
CA VAL A 150 -0.31 17.53 -15.65
C VAL A 150 1.04 17.55 -14.93
N ALA A 151 1.84 18.60 -15.19
CA ALA A 151 3.12 18.76 -14.50
C ALA A 151 2.90 19.04 -13.01
N MET A 152 3.47 18.21 -12.14
CA MET A 152 3.34 18.33 -10.69
C MET A 152 4.38 19.27 -10.06
N ARG A 153 5.27 19.86 -10.85
CA ARG A 153 6.21 20.88 -10.38
C ARG A 153 5.44 22.12 -9.91
N GLY A 154 5.72 22.58 -8.69
CA GLY A 154 5.01 23.71 -8.04
C GLY A 154 3.62 23.36 -7.50
N ARG A 155 3.16 22.11 -7.66
CA ARG A 155 1.87 21.60 -7.15
C ARG A 155 2.02 20.75 -5.90
N ARG A 156 3.20 20.80 -5.29
CA ARG A 156 3.51 20.16 -4.02
C ARG A 156 3.97 21.21 -3.03
N LYS A 157 3.69 20.98 -1.76
CA LYS A 157 4.08 21.84 -0.66
C LYS A 157 4.60 21.01 0.50
N LEU A 158 5.78 21.36 0.99
CA LEU A 158 6.30 20.83 2.25
C LEU A 158 5.83 21.73 3.38
N VAL A 159 5.28 21.15 4.44
CA VAL A 159 4.73 21.87 5.58
C VAL A 159 4.84 21.02 6.85
N ARG A 160 4.93 21.68 8.02
CA ARG A 160 4.89 21.00 9.31
C ARG A 160 3.48 20.96 9.85
N VAL A 161 3.13 19.83 10.46
CA VAL A 161 1.89 19.66 11.21
C VAL A 161 2.03 20.40 12.54
N VAL A 162 1.12 21.32 12.82
CA VAL A 162 1.08 22.12 14.06
C VAL A 162 0.34 21.35 15.16
N ALA A 163 -0.80 20.77 14.81
CA ALA A 163 -1.63 19.96 15.70
C ALA A 163 -2.36 18.85 14.92
N GLN A 164 -2.83 17.85 15.63
CA GLN A 164 -3.65 16.76 15.10
C GLN A 164 -4.88 16.56 15.99
N GLU A 165 -6.04 16.45 15.38
CA GLU A 165 -7.33 16.17 16.00
C GLU A 165 -8.02 15.06 15.20
N GLY A 166 -7.73 13.81 15.56
CA GLY A 166 -8.18 12.65 14.77
C GLY A 166 -7.63 12.67 13.35
N GLU A 167 -8.52 12.73 12.35
CA GLU A 167 -8.19 12.84 10.94
C GLU A 167 -7.84 14.26 10.48
N ARG A 168 -8.13 15.27 11.29
CA ARG A 168 -7.85 16.68 10.98
C ARG A 168 -6.44 17.07 11.41
N LEU A 169 -5.65 17.58 10.47
CA LEU A 169 -4.32 18.12 10.73
C LEU A 169 -4.32 19.63 10.54
N VAL A 170 -3.89 20.35 11.57
CA VAL A 170 -3.69 21.81 11.52
C VAL A 170 -2.31 22.06 10.91
N LEU A 171 -2.30 22.71 9.76
CA LEU A 171 -1.09 23.06 9.01
C LEU A 171 -1.43 24.09 7.94
N ALA A 172 -0.44 24.86 7.48
CA ALA A 172 -0.64 25.81 6.41
C ALA A 172 -0.84 25.10 5.06
N ALA A 173 -2.09 24.97 4.63
CA ALA A 173 -2.48 24.29 3.40
C ALA A 173 -3.01 25.27 2.35
N GLY A 174 -4.20 25.06 1.89
CA GLY A 174 -4.99 25.78 0.90
C GLY A 174 -5.98 24.83 0.25
N ALA A 175 -7.14 25.34 -0.14
CA ALA A 175 -8.24 24.55 -0.72
C ALA A 175 -7.80 23.68 -1.93
N ARG A 176 -6.74 24.07 -2.63
CA ARG A 176 -6.22 23.32 -3.79
C ARG A 176 -5.71 21.91 -3.44
N PHE A 177 -5.43 21.62 -2.17
CA PHE A 177 -4.97 20.32 -1.71
C PHE A 177 -6.11 19.36 -1.37
N ALA A 178 -7.37 19.82 -1.34
CA ALA A 178 -8.52 18.93 -1.25
C ALA A 178 -8.51 17.92 -2.42
N ARG A 179 -8.92 16.68 -2.13
CA ARG A 179 -8.84 15.53 -3.04
C ARG A 179 -7.42 15.22 -3.54
N GLY A 180 -6.41 15.71 -2.82
CA GLY A 180 -5.01 15.46 -3.06
C GLY A 180 -4.48 14.33 -2.17
N ARG A 181 -3.17 14.33 -1.99
CA ARG A 181 -2.48 13.34 -1.16
C ARG A 181 -1.53 14.03 -0.19
N LEU A 182 -1.53 13.54 1.03
CA LEU A 182 -0.52 13.83 2.02
C LEU A 182 0.46 12.65 2.11
N ARG A 183 1.76 12.96 2.10
CA ARG A 183 2.84 11.99 2.37
C ARG A 183 3.63 12.46 3.58
N TRP A 184 3.79 11.58 4.54
CA TRP A 184 4.62 11.82 5.71
C TRP A 184 6.11 11.66 5.34
N ILE A 185 6.90 12.72 5.53
CA ILE A 185 8.34 12.71 5.26
C ILE A 185 9.13 12.34 6.51
N GLY A 186 8.61 12.69 7.69
CA GLY A 186 9.26 12.39 8.96
C GLY A 186 8.26 12.09 10.08
N GLY A 187 8.78 11.86 11.28
CA GLY A 187 8.01 11.45 12.45
C GLY A 187 7.62 9.97 12.39
N ALA A 188 6.78 9.55 13.34
CA ALA A 188 6.36 8.16 13.47
C ALA A 188 5.55 7.66 12.26
N ASN A 189 4.88 8.54 11.52
CA ASN A 189 4.17 8.20 10.27
C ASN A 189 5.07 8.22 9.02
N GLY A 190 6.36 8.48 9.13
CA GLY A 190 7.28 8.60 7.98
C GLY A 190 7.15 7.47 6.97
N GLY A 191 7.04 7.81 5.69
CA GLY A 191 6.83 6.87 4.57
C GLY A 191 5.37 6.56 4.26
N LEU A 192 4.43 6.78 5.19
CA LEU A 192 3.00 6.59 4.96
C LEU A 192 2.41 7.73 4.10
N SER A 193 1.28 7.45 3.49
CA SER A 193 0.51 8.42 2.71
C SER A 193 -0.98 8.28 3.01
N ALA A 194 -1.70 9.39 2.97
CA ALA A 194 -3.14 9.42 3.13
C ALA A 194 -3.79 10.27 2.04
N PHE A 195 -5.04 9.99 1.73
CA PHE A 195 -5.87 10.82 0.87
C PHE A 195 -6.38 12.03 1.67
N VAL A 196 -6.40 13.20 1.05
CA VAL A 196 -6.92 14.43 1.63
C VAL A 196 -8.35 14.62 1.15
N VAL A 197 -9.33 14.44 2.03
CA VAL A 197 -10.75 14.59 1.70
C VAL A 197 -11.10 16.07 1.52
N ALA A 198 -10.66 16.90 2.46
CA ALA A 198 -10.92 18.34 2.47
C ALA A 198 -9.65 19.11 2.87
N ALA A 199 -9.55 20.36 2.41
CA ALA A 199 -8.47 21.26 2.77
C ALA A 199 -8.96 22.71 2.75
N ASP A 200 -8.48 23.51 3.69
CA ASP A 200 -8.66 24.96 3.76
C ASP A 200 -7.29 25.65 3.95
N ALA A 201 -7.28 26.93 4.35
CA ALA A 201 -6.03 27.69 4.53
C ALA A 201 -5.15 27.15 5.67
N GLU A 202 -5.76 26.58 6.70
CA GLU A 202 -5.14 26.25 7.99
C GLU A 202 -5.17 24.79 8.35
N SER A 203 -5.90 23.96 7.58
CA SER A 203 -6.06 22.55 7.89
C SER A 203 -6.25 21.66 6.66
N VAL A 204 -6.02 20.38 6.87
CA VAL A 204 -6.45 19.28 5.96
C VAL A 204 -7.16 18.21 6.77
N THR A 205 -8.19 17.60 6.17
CA THR A 205 -8.88 16.43 6.71
C THR A 205 -8.48 15.21 5.88
N LEU A 206 -7.98 14.18 6.54
CA LEU A 206 -7.59 12.94 5.90
C LEU A 206 -8.78 11.98 5.83
N GLU A 207 -8.72 11.01 4.93
CA GLU A 207 -9.71 9.93 4.81
C GLU A 207 -9.72 9.00 6.03
N VAL A 208 -8.56 8.82 6.64
CA VAL A 208 -8.36 7.94 7.81
C VAL A 208 -7.51 8.65 8.86
N VAL A 209 -7.75 8.31 10.12
CA VAL A 209 -6.91 8.77 11.24
C VAL A 209 -5.51 8.21 11.06
N PRO A 210 -4.44 9.05 11.15
CA PRO A 210 -3.07 8.56 11.11
C PRO A 210 -2.79 7.56 12.22
N GLY A 211 -2.03 6.51 11.92
CA GLY A 211 -1.72 5.46 12.89
C GLY A 211 -0.86 5.91 14.08
N PHE A 212 -0.19 7.06 13.93
CA PHE A 212 0.65 7.64 14.98
C PHE A 212 0.42 9.15 15.07
N GLU A 213 0.77 9.74 16.24
CA GLU A 213 0.74 11.20 16.45
C GLU A 213 1.62 11.90 15.41
N GLY A 214 1.01 12.86 14.71
CA GLY A 214 1.63 13.60 13.61
C GLY A 214 2.15 14.99 13.96
N LYS A 215 1.90 15.48 15.17
CA LYS A 215 2.35 16.83 15.58
C LYS A 215 3.85 17.02 15.40
N GLY A 216 4.24 18.13 14.78
CA GLY A 216 5.64 18.49 14.49
C GLY A 216 6.24 17.76 13.28
N ALA A 217 5.59 16.75 12.73
CA ALA A 217 6.09 16.02 11.58
C ALA A 217 6.09 16.87 10.31
N LEU A 218 7.06 16.62 9.43
CA LEU A 218 7.12 17.21 8.10
C LEU A 218 6.29 16.35 7.15
N VAL A 219 5.40 17.00 6.37
CA VAL A 219 4.58 16.34 5.36
C VAL A 219 4.72 17.03 4.00
N GLU A 220 4.55 16.27 2.94
CA GLU A 220 4.38 16.75 1.58
C GLU A 220 2.90 16.69 1.22
N LEU A 221 2.30 17.84 0.90
CA LEU A 221 0.98 17.91 0.31
C LEU A 221 1.10 17.97 -1.21
N SER A 222 0.33 17.16 -1.92
CA SER A 222 0.16 17.22 -3.37
C SER A 222 -1.23 17.75 -3.69
N GLU A 223 -1.35 18.64 -4.69
CA GLU A 223 -2.66 19.12 -5.17
C GLU A 223 -3.58 17.97 -5.55
N GLY A 224 -4.87 18.17 -5.37
CA GLY A 224 -5.91 17.26 -5.77
C GLY A 224 -6.66 17.67 -7.04
N CYS A 225 -7.42 16.74 -7.57
CA CYS A 225 -8.36 16.92 -8.67
C CYS A 225 -9.66 16.20 -8.35
N ASP A 226 -10.79 16.85 -8.60
CA ASP A 226 -12.13 16.26 -8.38
C ASP A 226 -12.58 15.34 -9.52
N GLY A 227 -11.75 15.23 -10.58
CA GLY A 227 -12.05 14.40 -11.73
C GLY A 227 -13.12 14.97 -12.66
N THR A 228 -13.60 16.21 -12.46
CA THR A 228 -14.58 16.82 -13.37
C THR A 228 -13.92 17.42 -14.60
N LEU A 229 -14.66 17.46 -15.72
CA LEU A 229 -14.20 18.08 -16.96
C LEU A 229 -13.96 19.58 -16.79
N SER A 230 -14.81 20.26 -16.01
CA SER A 230 -14.67 21.71 -15.73
C SER A 230 -13.35 22.00 -15.00
N THR A 231 -13.05 21.27 -13.93
CA THR A 231 -11.77 21.43 -13.22
C THR A 231 -10.57 21.11 -14.13
N CYS A 232 -10.67 20.06 -14.94
CA CYS A 232 -9.62 19.69 -15.90
C CYS A 232 -9.37 20.81 -16.92
N ARG A 233 -10.42 21.47 -17.42
CA ARG A 233 -10.34 22.58 -18.35
C ARG A 233 -9.83 23.86 -17.67
N ASP A 234 -10.52 24.29 -16.61
CA ASP A 234 -10.40 25.65 -16.09
C ASP A 234 -9.19 25.81 -15.16
N ARG A 235 -8.85 24.75 -14.41
CA ARG A 235 -7.72 24.79 -13.47
C ARG A 235 -6.43 24.22 -14.06
N PHE A 236 -6.52 23.22 -14.92
CA PHE A 236 -5.34 22.51 -15.41
C PHE A 236 -5.08 22.72 -16.91
N GLY A 237 -6.03 23.23 -17.71
CA GLY A 237 -5.90 23.40 -19.16
C GLY A 237 -5.63 22.08 -19.88
N ASN A 238 -6.16 20.97 -19.38
CA ASN A 238 -5.70 19.62 -19.73
C ASN A 238 -6.77 18.71 -20.32
N VAL A 239 -7.79 19.27 -20.94
CA VAL A 239 -8.95 18.53 -21.51
C VAL A 239 -8.52 17.43 -22.47
N ALA A 240 -7.45 17.62 -23.26
CA ALA A 240 -6.94 16.63 -24.19
C ALA A 240 -6.52 15.30 -23.51
N ASN A 241 -6.20 15.34 -22.23
CA ASN A 241 -5.84 14.16 -21.43
C ASN A 241 -6.95 13.74 -20.46
N PHE A 242 -8.15 14.31 -20.57
CA PHE A 242 -9.30 13.88 -19.78
C PHE A 242 -9.66 12.43 -20.09
N ARG A 243 -9.89 11.61 -19.07
CA ARG A 243 -10.13 10.17 -19.17
C ARG A 243 -11.47 9.80 -18.54
N GLY A 244 -12.51 10.50 -18.94
CA GLY A 244 -13.88 10.24 -18.57
C GLY A 244 -14.80 10.55 -19.72
N GLU A 245 -16.05 10.17 -19.59
CA GLU A 245 -17.14 10.38 -20.57
C GLU A 245 -18.16 11.36 -19.96
N PRO A 246 -17.91 12.68 -19.96
CA PRO A 246 -18.69 13.66 -19.20
C PRO A 246 -20.14 13.83 -19.70
N HIS A 247 -20.46 13.31 -20.88
CA HIS A 247 -21.78 13.35 -21.48
C HIS A 247 -22.52 12.00 -21.43
N LEU A 248 -22.03 11.07 -20.62
CA LEU A 248 -22.71 9.79 -20.40
C LEU A 248 -24.10 10.07 -19.79
N PRO A 249 -25.18 9.56 -20.41
CA PRO A 249 -26.52 9.71 -19.81
C PRO A 249 -26.57 8.99 -18.45
N GLY A 250 -27.09 9.68 -17.46
CA GLY A 250 -27.30 9.09 -16.12
C GLY A 250 -28.39 8.02 -16.13
N ILE A 251 -28.50 7.30 -15.03
CA ILE A 251 -29.52 6.28 -14.78
C ILE A 251 -30.94 6.83 -15.03
N ASP A 252 -31.15 8.11 -14.79
CA ASP A 252 -32.44 8.81 -15.04
C ASP A 252 -32.94 8.68 -16.48
N LEU A 253 -32.04 8.56 -17.45
CA LEU A 253 -32.44 8.39 -18.85
C LEU A 253 -33.02 7.00 -19.11
N LEU A 254 -32.44 5.97 -18.46
CA LEU A 254 -32.93 4.59 -18.57
C LEU A 254 -34.28 4.40 -17.86
N THR A 255 -34.55 5.19 -16.81
CA THR A 255 -35.83 5.15 -16.08
C THR A 255 -36.92 5.97 -16.78
N ARG A 256 -36.54 7.02 -17.53
CA ARG A 256 -37.49 7.85 -18.30
C ARG A 256 -38.00 7.18 -19.59
N TYR A 257 -37.22 6.27 -20.18
CA TYR A 257 -37.55 5.58 -21.41
C TYR A 257 -37.36 4.05 -21.24
N PRO A 258 -38.13 3.41 -20.34
CA PRO A 258 -38.08 1.96 -20.21
C PRO A 258 -38.69 1.34 -21.50
N GLY A 259 -37.86 0.77 -22.34
CA GLY A 259 -38.34 0.06 -23.55
C GLY A 259 -38.13 0.78 -24.90
N ALA A 260 -37.22 1.78 -24.96
CA ALA A 260 -36.75 2.31 -26.25
C ALA A 260 -35.59 1.48 -26.78
#